data_6ead336bacc575729bd642c9d4987518
#
_entry.id   6ead336bacc575729bd642c9d4987518
#
_cell.length_a   1.000
_cell.length_b   1.000
_cell.length_c   1.000
_cell.angle_alpha   90.00
_cell.angle_beta   90.00
_cell.angle_gamma   90.00
#
_symmetry.space_group_name_H-M   'P 1'
#
loop_
_entity.id
_entity.type
_entity.pdbx_description
1 polymer ?
#
loop_
_entity_poly.entity_id
_entity_poly.type
_entity_poly.pdbx_seq_one_letter_code
_entity_poly.pdbx_strand_id
1 'polypeptide(L)'
;RLYDGMDALLDTLASNNATATFLFSEEQLSSLGDLLRRVVISGNAAALRIDASGGSSRTVSAIERANNALWAACNEKARLVALYGASDKTLRAVRAAGYCPIDFDLDYSGGLPTAAQAASSIARQARSGGCIAYLGADTAVQADWSTLLSRLRSSSRLITALNELAVTKDA
;
A
#
# COMPACT_ATOMS: atom_id res chain seq x y z
N ARG A 1 3.07 -20.29 -5.46
CA ARG A 1 1.81 -19.48 -5.57
C ARG A 1 2.06 -18.13 -4.91
N LEU A 2 1.46 -17.07 -5.43
CA LEU A 2 1.62 -15.71 -4.89
C LEU A 2 1.30 -15.63 -3.38
N TYR A 3 0.44 -16.50 -2.90
CA TYR A 3 -0.05 -16.54 -1.52
C TYR A 3 0.93 -17.12 -0.50
N ASP A 4 1.71 -18.12 -0.87
CA ASP A 4 2.66 -18.77 0.05
C ASP A 4 3.75 -17.77 0.49
N GLY A 5 4.17 -16.86 -0.40
CA GLY A 5 5.12 -15.81 -0.09
C GLY A 5 4.54 -14.67 0.75
N MET A 6 3.24 -14.39 0.63
CA MET A 6 2.59 -13.31 1.40
C MET A 6 2.49 -13.65 2.88
N ASP A 7 2.26 -14.91 3.23
CA ASP A 7 2.26 -15.35 4.62
C ASP A 7 3.63 -15.15 5.26
N ALA A 8 4.69 -15.56 4.57
CA ALA A 8 6.06 -15.34 5.04
C ALA A 8 6.42 -13.85 5.17
N LEU A 9 5.90 -13.01 4.26
CA LEU A 9 6.06 -11.55 4.35
C LEU A 9 5.39 -10.99 5.60
N LEU A 10 4.14 -11.37 5.89
CA LEU A 10 3.43 -10.93 7.09
C LEU A 10 4.15 -11.34 8.38
N ASP A 11 4.65 -12.59 8.44
CA ASP A 11 5.43 -13.07 9.57
C ASP A 11 6.75 -12.31 9.74
N THR A 12 7.41 -11.98 8.63
CA THR A 12 8.65 -11.19 8.64
C THR A 12 8.41 -9.76 9.11
N LEU A 13 7.35 -9.11 8.66
CA LEU A 13 6.96 -7.78 9.13
C LEU A 13 6.67 -7.81 10.65
N ALA A 14 5.86 -8.76 11.11
CA ALA A 14 5.51 -8.90 12.52
C ALA A 14 6.75 -9.14 13.40
N SER A 15 7.63 -10.05 13.01
CA SER A 15 8.88 -10.35 13.73
C SER A 15 9.82 -9.15 13.82
N ASN A 16 9.65 -8.18 12.95
CA ASN A 16 10.45 -6.97 12.90
C ASN A 16 9.74 -5.73 13.45
N ASN A 17 8.58 -5.86 14.08
CA ASN A 17 7.74 -4.74 14.52
C ASN A 17 7.50 -3.71 13.39
N ALA A 18 7.32 -4.19 12.18
CA ALA A 18 7.00 -3.40 11.01
C ALA A 18 5.58 -3.70 10.57
N THR A 19 4.89 -2.68 10.06
CA THR A 19 3.58 -2.84 9.43
C THR A 19 3.58 -2.17 8.06
N ALA A 20 2.73 -2.64 7.18
CA ALA A 20 2.64 -2.14 5.81
C ALA A 20 1.17 -1.91 5.39
N THR A 21 0.98 -1.20 4.31
CA THR A 21 -0.32 -1.06 3.67
C THR A 21 -0.35 -1.93 2.42
N PHE A 22 -1.32 -2.82 2.37
CA PHE A 22 -1.54 -3.74 1.25
C PHE A 22 -2.63 -3.20 0.34
N LEU A 23 -2.32 -3.06 -0.95
CA LEU A 23 -3.24 -2.55 -1.96
C LEU A 23 -3.97 -3.70 -2.64
N PHE A 24 -5.29 -3.67 -2.63
CA PHE A 24 -6.14 -4.68 -3.24
C PHE A 24 -6.97 -4.10 -4.39
N SER A 25 -7.03 -4.81 -5.52
CA SER A 25 -8.02 -4.54 -6.57
C SER A 25 -9.39 -5.12 -6.20
N GLU A 26 -10.45 -4.67 -6.88
CA GLU A 26 -11.82 -5.20 -6.69
C GLU A 26 -11.87 -6.73 -6.87
N GLU A 27 -11.16 -7.26 -7.88
CA GLU A 27 -11.07 -8.69 -8.14
C GLU A 27 -10.37 -9.45 -6.99
N GLN A 28 -9.28 -8.90 -6.47
CA GLN A 28 -8.55 -9.50 -5.35
C GLN A 28 -9.38 -9.53 -4.05
N LEU A 29 -10.16 -8.49 -3.78
CA LEU A 29 -11.05 -8.45 -2.62
C LEU A 29 -12.07 -9.57 -2.65
N SER A 30 -12.56 -9.94 -3.83
CA SER A 30 -13.53 -11.03 -4.01
C SER A 30 -12.92 -12.42 -3.89
N SER A 31 -11.62 -12.57 -4.23
CA SER A 31 -10.94 -13.88 -4.30
C SER A 31 -10.02 -14.16 -3.10
N LEU A 32 -9.59 -13.14 -2.34
CA LEU A 32 -8.54 -13.21 -1.34
C LEU A 32 -9.01 -12.92 0.09
N GLY A 33 -10.27 -13.21 0.42
CA GLY A 33 -10.84 -12.86 1.71
C GLY A 33 -10.05 -13.39 2.93
N ASP A 34 -9.44 -14.56 2.84
CA ASP A 34 -8.62 -15.12 3.93
C ASP A 34 -7.31 -14.35 4.12
N LEU A 35 -6.61 -14.04 3.02
CA LEU A 35 -5.40 -13.22 3.07
C LEU A 35 -5.71 -11.82 3.61
N LEU A 36 -6.80 -11.22 3.14
CA LEU A 36 -7.24 -9.91 3.57
C LEU A 36 -7.50 -9.85 5.09
N ARG A 37 -8.22 -10.84 5.63
CA ARG A 37 -8.44 -10.97 7.08
C ARG A 37 -7.13 -11.11 7.84
N ARG A 38 -6.19 -11.92 7.32
CA ARG A 38 -4.88 -12.09 7.93
C ARG A 38 -4.06 -10.79 7.93
N VAL A 39 -4.08 -10.03 6.84
CA VAL A 39 -3.44 -8.71 6.74
C VAL A 39 -3.94 -7.79 7.86
N VAL A 40 -5.25 -7.66 8.01
CA VAL A 40 -5.88 -6.77 9.00
C VAL A 40 -5.60 -7.24 10.43
N ILE A 41 -5.77 -8.53 10.72
CA ILE A 41 -5.54 -9.10 12.06
C ILE A 41 -4.08 -8.95 12.49
N SER A 42 -3.13 -8.99 11.56
CA SER A 42 -1.70 -8.80 11.82
C SER A 42 -1.30 -7.33 12.04
N GLY A 43 -2.25 -6.40 12.11
CA GLY A 43 -2.00 -4.98 12.35
C GLY A 43 -1.54 -4.20 11.12
N ASN A 44 -1.62 -4.80 9.95
CA ASN A 44 -1.37 -4.12 8.68
C ASN A 44 -2.65 -3.42 8.20
N ALA A 45 -2.51 -2.45 7.29
CA ALA A 45 -3.63 -1.76 6.69
C ALA A 45 -3.98 -2.33 5.32
N ALA A 46 -5.28 -2.33 4.98
CA ALA A 46 -5.76 -2.58 3.65
C ALA A 46 -6.13 -1.25 2.98
N ALA A 47 -5.75 -1.07 1.72
CA ALA A 47 -6.13 0.06 0.89
C ALA A 47 -6.53 -0.44 -0.51
N LEU A 48 -7.10 0.45 -1.31
CA LEU A 48 -7.63 0.09 -2.61
C LEU A 48 -6.67 0.47 -3.74
N ARG A 49 -6.63 -0.36 -4.76
CA ARG A 49 -5.95 -0.11 -6.03
C ARG A 49 -6.99 -0.04 -7.14
N ILE A 50 -7.15 1.14 -7.75
CA ILE A 50 -8.24 1.42 -8.71
C ILE A 50 -7.69 1.95 -10.03
N ASP A 51 -8.17 1.40 -11.14
CA ASP A 51 -7.97 2.00 -12.45
C ASP A 51 -8.90 3.20 -12.61
N ALA A 52 -8.31 4.38 -12.74
CA ALA A 52 -9.00 5.65 -12.83
C ALA A 52 -9.05 6.21 -14.26
N SER A 53 -8.63 5.45 -15.27
CA SER A 53 -8.62 5.86 -16.69
C SER A 53 -10.03 6.12 -17.24
N GLY A 54 -11.05 5.53 -16.63
CA GLY A 54 -12.45 5.65 -17.02
C GLY A 54 -13.13 6.97 -16.62
N GLY A 55 -12.41 7.90 -15.99
CA GLY A 55 -12.91 9.21 -15.57
C GLY A 55 -13.57 9.23 -14.18
N SER A 56 -13.91 10.44 -13.70
CA SER A 56 -14.24 10.71 -12.30
C SER A 56 -15.40 9.87 -11.75
N SER A 57 -16.52 9.84 -12.43
CA SER A 57 -17.71 9.11 -11.96
C SER A 57 -17.48 7.60 -11.86
N ARG A 58 -16.85 7.01 -12.89
CA ARG A 58 -16.53 5.58 -12.89
C ARG A 58 -15.54 5.23 -11.79
N THR A 59 -14.56 6.09 -11.57
CA THR A 59 -13.55 5.89 -10.52
C THR A 59 -14.18 5.90 -9.14
N VAL A 60 -15.02 6.89 -8.82
CA VAL A 60 -15.71 6.95 -7.51
C VAL A 60 -16.59 5.72 -7.32
N SER A 61 -17.38 5.34 -8.31
CA SER A 61 -18.22 4.13 -8.24
C SER A 61 -17.39 2.84 -8.08
N ALA A 62 -16.22 2.75 -8.71
CA ALA A 62 -15.31 1.62 -8.54
C ALA A 62 -14.76 1.55 -7.10
N ILE A 63 -14.40 2.69 -6.51
CA ILE A 63 -13.96 2.75 -5.11
C ILE A 63 -15.08 2.29 -4.17
N GLU A 64 -16.32 2.73 -4.41
CA GLU A 64 -17.47 2.34 -3.59
C GLU A 64 -17.74 0.81 -3.67
N ARG A 65 -17.69 0.24 -4.89
CA ARG A 65 -17.85 -1.22 -5.04
C ARG A 65 -16.73 -1.99 -4.35
N ALA A 66 -15.49 -1.55 -4.51
CA ALA A 66 -14.34 -2.17 -3.85
C ALA A 66 -14.46 -2.08 -2.32
N ASN A 67 -14.91 -0.94 -1.78
CA ASN A 67 -15.18 -0.79 -0.35
C ASN A 67 -16.32 -1.68 0.15
N ASN A 68 -17.35 -1.93 -0.65
CA ASN A 68 -18.38 -2.88 -0.28
C ASN A 68 -17.86 -4.32 -0.24
N ALA A 69 -16.98 -4.69 -1.18
CA ALA A 69 -16.30 -5.99 -1.17
C ALA A 69 -15.36 -6.13 0.04
N LEU A 70 -14.58 -5.08 0.36
CA LEU A 70 -13.71 -5.03 1.53
C LEU A 70 -14.49 -5.20 2.82
N TRP A 71 -15.59 -4.47 2.97
CA TRP A 71 -16.50 -4.58 4.10
C TRP A 71 -17.06 -6.00 4.27
N ALA A 72 -17.53 -6.60 3.18
CA ALA A 72 -18.06 -7.96 3.20
C ALA A 72 -17.00 -9.01 3.60
N ALA A 73 -15.74 -8.78 3.25
CA ALA A 73 -14.64 -9.71 3.52
C ALA A 73 -14.08 -9.61 4.94
N CYS A 74 -13.91 -8.39 5.48
CA CYS A 74 -13.22 -8.18 6.77
C CYS A 74 -13.84 -7.10 7.67
N ASN A 75 -15.01 -6.57 7.32
CA ASN A 75 -15.73 -5.54 8.08
C ASN A 75 -14.94 -4.22 8.22
N GLU A 76 -14.11 -3.92 7.22
CA GLU A 76 -13.28 -2.71 7.14
C GLU A 76 -13.65 -1.89 5.91
N LYS A 77 -13.37 -0.58 5.96
CA LYS A 77 -13.46 0.32 4.80
C LYS A 77 -12.16 1.10 4.66
N ALA A 78 -11.68 1.20 3.42
CA ALA A 78 -10.48 1.96 3.10
C ALA A 78 -10.85 3.36 2.62
N ARG A 79 -10.17 4.37 3.15
CA ARG A 79 -10.18 5.73 2.60
C ARG A 79 -8.95 6.00 1.72
N LEU A 80 -7.87 5.26 1.95
CA LEU A 80 -6.66 5.33 1.16
C LEU A 80 -6.84 4.58 -0.17
N VAL A 81 -6.54 5.24 -1.28
CA VAL A 81 -6.70 4.68 -2.63
C VAL A 81 -5.49 4.99 -3.51
N ALA A 82 -4.90 3.97 -4.11
CA ALA A 82 -3.91 4.11 -5.15
C ALA A 82 -4.63 4.16 -6.51
N LEU A 83 -4.45 5.23 -7.26
CA LEU A 83 -5.14 5.48 -8.53
C LEU A 83 -4.16 5.39 -9.69
N TYR A 84 -4.50 4.61 -10.71
CA TYR A 84 -3.74 4.51 -11.95
C TYR A 84 -4.49 5.21 -13.08
N GLY A 85 -3.79 6.01 -13.89
CA GLY A 85 -4.38 6.72 -15.02
C GLY A 85 -5.35 7.84 -14.63
N ALA A 86 -5.27 8.34 -13.41
CA ALA A 86 -6.13 9.42 -12.95
C ALA A 86 -5.71 10.77 -13.55
N SER A 87 -6.71 11.53 -14.04
CA SER A 87 -6.52 12.95 -14.35
C SER A 87 -6.68 13.80 -13.09
N ASP A 88 -6.18 15.05 -13.11
CA ASP A 88 -6.37 16.01 -12.01
C ASP A 88 -7.85 16.21 -11.64
N LYS A 89 -8.72 16.20 -12.65
CA LYS A 89 -10.17 16.25 -12.44
C LYS A 89 -10.67 15.04 -11.65
N THR A 90 -10.16 13.85 -11.96
CA THR A 90 -10.50 12.61 -11.25
C THR A 90 -9.95 12.61 -9.83
N LEU A 91 -8.73 13.07 -9.62
CA LEU A 91 -8.13 13.22 -8.28
C LEU A 91 -8.96 14.16 -7.40
N ARG A 92 -9.37 15.31 -7.93
CA ARG A 92 -10.26 16.25 -7.19
C ARG A 92 -11.61 15.63 -6.85
N ALA A 93 -12.22 14.89 -7.77
CA ALA A 93 -13.50 14.23 -7.52
C ALA A 93 -13.40 13.14 -6.46
N VAL A 94 -12.32 12.36 -6.46
CA VAL A 94 -12.06 11.32 -5.45
C VAL A 94 -11.85 11.94 -4.07
N ARG A 95 -11.09 13.04 -3.97
CA ARG A 95 -10.94 13.79 -2.71
C ARG A 95 -12.27 14.39 -2.22
N ALA A 96 -13.06 14.96 -3.12
CA ALA A 96 -14.38 15.49 -2.79
C ALA A 96 -15.36 14.40 -2.31
N ALA A 97 -15.20 13.16 -2.76
CA ALA A 97 -15.95 12.00 -2.28
C ALA A 97 -15.44 11.47 -0.91
N GLY A 98 -14.43 12.08 -0.30
CA GLY A 98 -13.90 11.75 1.01
C GLY A 98 -12.80 10.68 1.01
N TYR A 99 -12.22 10.36 -0.12
CA TYR A 99 -11.11 9.43 -0.24
C TYR A 99 -9.76 10.17 -0.31
N CYS A 100 -8.69 9.49 0.10
CA CYS A 100 -7.34 10.02 0.12
C CYS A 100 -6.48 9.29 -0.92
N PRO A 101 -6.26 9.86 -2.12
CA PRO A 101 -5.32 9.31 -3.09
C PRO A 101 -3.92 9.22 -2.51
N ILE A 102 -3.27 8.07 -2.71
CA ILE A 102 -1.88 7.84 -2.31
C ILE A 102 -0.98 8.31 -3.45
N ASP A 103 0.00 9.14 -3.11
CA ASP A 103 1.11 9.47 -3.98
C ASP A 103 2.38 8.76 -3.50
N PHE A 104 3.10 8.11 -4.41
CA PHE A 104 4.27 7.31 -4.08
C PHE A 104 5.55 8.14 -4.34
N ASP A 105 6.40 8.25 -3.31
CA ASP A 105 7.73 8.88 -3.45
C ASP A 105 8.70 7.99 -4.23
N LEU A 106 8.55 6.68 -4.09
CA LEU A 106 9.35 5.66 -4.78
C LEU A 106 8.44 4.54 -5.31
N ASP A 107 8.63 4.17 -6.56
CA ASP A 107 7.91 3.07 -7.22
C ASP A 107 8.87 1.94 -7.59
N TYR A 108 8.68 0.80 -6.96
CA TYR A 108 9.39 -0.45 -7.19
C TYR A 108 8.48 -1.55 -7.77
N SER A 109 7.46 -1.16 -8.54
CA SER A 109 6.55 -2.11 -9.19
C SER A 109 7.26 -3.04 -10.19
N GLY A 110 8.30 -2.53 -10.84
CA GLY A 110 9.10 -3.28 -11.82
C GLY A 110 10.27 -4.07 -11.24
N GLY A 111 10.45 -4.07 -9.92
CA GLY A 111 11.52 -4.76 -9.21
C GLY A 111 12.29 -3.86 -8.25
N LEU A 112 12.86 -4.47 -7.23
CA LEU A 112 13.78 -3.79 -6.31
C LEU A 112 15.20 -3.80 -6.90
N PRO A 113 15.95 -2.69 -6.75
CA PRO A 113 17.40 -2.79 -6.74
C PRO A 113 17.82 -3.69 -5.56
N THR A 114 19.10 -3.82 -5.28
CA THR A 114 19.47 -4.57 -4.07
C THR A 114 18.80 -3.98 -2.83
N ALA A 115 18.51 -4.82 -1.82
CA ALA A 115 17.89 -4.38 -0.56
C ALA A 115 18.68 -3.22 0.10
N ALA A 116 20.01 -3.23 -0.04
CA ALA A 116 20.89 -2.17 0.45
C ALA A 116 20.68 -0.83 -0.29
N GLN A 117 20.53 -0.86 -1.61
CA GLN A 117 20.29 0.33 -2.42
C GLN A 117 18.87 0.87 -2.18
N ALA A 118 17.87 -0.01 -2.08
CA ALA A 118 16.51 0.37 -1.74
C ALA A 118 16.44 1.05 -0.37
N ALA A 119 17.06 0.47 0.66
CA ALA A 119 17.12 1.07 1.99
C ALA A 119 17.78 2.46 1.98
N SER A 120 18.87 2.63 1.22
CA SER A 120 19.57 3.92 1.10
C SER A 120 18.70 4.96 0.40
N SER A 121 17.95 4.57 -0.63
CA SER A 121 17.04 5.46 -1.36
C SER A 121 15.87 5.89 -0.50
N ILE A 122 15.24 4.96 0.22
CA ILE A 122 14.15 5.22 1.16
C ILE A 122 14.63 6.16 2.28
N ALA A 123 15.78 5.86 2.90
CA ALA A 123 16.35 6.69 3.97
C ALA A 123 16.68 8.10 3.50
N ARG A 124 17.16 8.27 2.27
CA ARG A 124 17.45 9.57 1.67
C ARG A 124 16.18 10.37 1.41
N GLN A 125 15.16 9.73 0.84
CA GLN A 125 13.87 10.37 0.55
C GLN A 125 13.16 10.77 1.85
N ALA A 126 13.27 9.97 2.89
CA ALA A 126 12.65 10.21 4.19
C ALA A 126 13.34 11.27 5.06
N ARG A 127 14.36 12.00 4.56
CA ARG A 127 15.08 13.02 5.34
C ARG A 127 14.22 14.20 5.78
N SER A 128 13.26 14.60 4.96
CA SER A 128 12.37 15.75 5.20
C SER A 128 11.01 15.39 5.79
N GLY A 129 10.81 14.11 6.16
CA GLY A 129 9.52 13.68 6.68
C GLY A 129 9.36 12.16 6.63
N GLY A 130 8.43 11.66 5.85
CA GLY A 130 8.26 10.24 5.54
C GLY A 130 8.65 9.94 4.12
N CYS A 131 8.61 8.67 3.76
CA CYS A 131 8.73 8.19 2.39
C CYS A 131 7.69 7.10 2.17
N ILE A 132 6.90 7.24 1.12
CA ILE A 132 5.92 6.23 0.70
C ILE A 132 6.53 5.47 -0.47
N ALA A 133 6.96 4.23 -0.21
CA ALA A 133 7.51 3.36 -1.24
C ALA A 133 6.49 2.29 -1.63
N TYR A 134 6.22 2.17 -2.93
CA TYR A 134 5.37 1.14 -3.49
C TYR A 134 6.22 -0.04 -3.99
N LEU A 135 5.81 -1.25 -3.61
CA LEU A 135 6.38 -2.50 -4.10
C LEU A 135 5.29 -3.31 -4.81
N GLY A 136 5.58 -3.80 -6.01
CA GLY A 136 4.74 -4.79 -6.66
C GLY A 136 4.68 -6.08 -5.83
N ALA A 137 3.61 -6.86 -5.94
CA ALA A 137 3.41 -8.06 -5.13
C ALA A 137 4.56 -9.08 -5.28
N ASP A 138 4.99 -9.37 -6.51
CA ASP A 138 6.10 -10.28 -6.77
C ASP A 138 7.42 -9.74 -6.20
N THR A 139 7.64 -8.44 -6.31
CA THR A 139 8.80 -7.75 -5.73
C THR A 139 8.80 -7.86 -4.21
N ALA A 140 7.65 -7.64 -3.57
CA ALA A 140 7.50 -7.71 -2.12
C ALA A 140 7.75 -9.12 -1.58
N VAL A 141 7.27 -10.15 -2.27
CA VAL A 141 7.46 -11.55 -1.86
C VAL A 141 8.92 -12.01 -2.02
N GLN A 142 9.63 -11.50 -3.03
CA GLN A 142 11.02 -11.89 -3.33
C GLN A 142 12.08 -11.02 -2.64
N ALA A 143 11.68 -9.92 -2.00
CA ALA A 143 12.61 -8.98 -1.39
C ALA A 143 13.37 -9.59 -0.20
N ASP A 144 14.64 -9.24 -0.07
CA ASP A 144 15.41 -9.51 1.15
C ASP A 144 15.02 -8.52 2.26
N TRP A 145 13.91 -8.83 2.90
CA TRP A 145 13.34 -8.02 4.00
C TRP A 145 14.27 -7.93 5.20
N SER A 146 15.03 -8.98 5.49
CA SER A 146 15.97 -8.99 6.62
C SER A 146 17.01 -7.88 6.46
N THR A 147 17.66 -7.82 5.31
CA THR A 147 18.64 -6.76 4.99
C THR A 147 17.97 -5.40 4.91
N LEU A 148 16.82 -5.27 4.25
CA LEU A 148 16.11 -4.00 4.08
C LEU A 148 15.73 -3.40 5.44
N LEU A 149 15.06 -4.16 6.29
CA LEU A 149 14.60 -3.73 7.62
C LEU A 149 15.77 -3.41 8.55
N SER A 150 16.82 -4.25 8.56
CA SER A 150 18.03 -4.01 9.38
C SER A 150 18.68 -2.67 9.01
N ARG A 151 18.82 -2.37 7.70
CA ARG A 151 19.42 -1.12 7.25
C ARG A 151 18.54 0.10 7.52
N LEU A 152 17.23 0.00 7.39
CA LEU A 152 16.32 1.09 7.72
C LEU A 152 16.34 1.39 9.23
N ARG A 153 16.40 0.37 10.07
CA ARG A 153 16.58 0.54 11.53
C ARG A 153 17.89 1.21 11.88
N SER A 154 19.01 0.80 11.26
CA SER A 154 20.31 1.43 11.48
C SER A 154 20.32 2.90 11.09
N SER A 155 19.41 3.32 10.21
CA SER A 155 19.15 4.71 9.82
C SER A 155 18.08 5.38 10.68
N SER A 156 17.65 4.77 11.79
CA SER A 156 16.58 5.26 12.67
C SER A 156 15.25 5.47 11.95
N ARG A 157 14.92 4.58 10.99
CA ARG A 157 13.66 4.60 10.24
C ARG A 157 12.79 3.41 10.63
N LEU A 158 11.50 3.69 10.81
CA LEU A 158 10.48 2.68 11.08
C LEU A 158 9.61 2.49 9.84
N ILE A 159 9.18 1.26 9.60
CA ILE A 159 8.20 0.94 8.58
C ILE A 159 6.85 0.77 9.26
N THR A 160 5.89 1.58 8.85
CA THR A 160 4.53 1.57 9.39
C THR A 160 3.50 1.56 8.27
N ALA A 161 2.33 1.02 8.55
CA ALA A 161 1.18 1.17 7.68
C ALA A 161 0.84 2.66 7.50
N LEU A 162 0.37 3.01 6.30
CA LEU A 162 -0.06 4.38 6.00
C LEU A 162 -1.33 4.72 6.79
N ASN A 163 -1.40 5.97 7.21
CA ASN A 163 -2.62 6.60 7.70
C ASN A 163 -2.92 7.84 6.88
N GLU A 164 -4.10 8.42 7.07
CA GLU A 164 -4.53 9.60 6.30
C GLU A 164 -3.58 10.80 6.49
N LEU A 165 -3.02 10.97 7.68
CA LEU A 165 -2.09 12.06 7.98
C LEU A 165 -0.76 11.93 7.21
N ALA A 166 -0.32 10.72 6.97
CA ALA A 166 0.92 10.47 6.21
C ALA A 166 0.79 10.85 4.73
N VAL A 167 -0.45 10.81 4.19
CA VAL A 167 -0.73 11.03 2.76
C VAL A 167 -1.12 12.48 2.47
N THR A 168 -1.59 13.23 3.47
CA THR A 168 -2.08 14.62 3.31
C THR A 168 -1.01 15.69 3.56
N LYS A 169 0.26 15.34 3.52
CA LYS A 169 1.39 16.24 3.85
C LYS A 169 1.49 17.50 2.98
N ASP A 170 0.83 17.54 1.84
CA ASP A 170 0.88 18.64 0.87
C ASP A 170 -0.52 19.23 0.56
N ALA A 171 -1.42 19.25 1.51
CA ALA A 171 -2.73 19.89 1.37
C ALA A 171 -2.75 21.26 2.04
#